data_8834b43d49dfdb38495399a70eb70063
#
_entry.id   8834b43d49dfdb38495399a70eb70063
#
_cell.length_a   1.000
_cell.length_b   1.000
_cell.length_c   1.000
_cell.angle_alpha   90.00
_cell.angle_beta   90.00
_cell.angle_gamma   90.00
#
_symmetry.space_group_name_H-M   'P 1'
#
loop_
_entity.id
_entity.type
_entity.pdbx_description
1 polymer ?
#
loop_
_entity_poly.entity_id
_entity_poly.type
_entity_poly.pdbx_seq_one_letter_code
_entity_poly.pdbx_strand_id
1 'polypeptide(L)'
;MLENTENLCESVTVGFAMVQPKTDWNEEVYLAQACKERFLTQSDLPELNDSGFFMAGLAELEEGYEIERVVTTNHTILLTQEGMGLLTLTDRQYYLLPNTLTVLPAGLPFRFELADKKKGWKMAWVLLKPGEKWLPLVANGQRVEHTPICEQVWSVMNLLHSEIGGRASYRKLFASELSRLMLGSANLAPSNSVLRVQSVFNDIESQLHLNWTVKGIAKQCFLSTEQLNRIIKQLYHCSTQQRLIQLRMEKAVDLLHYQEWTIGMVAQRLGYQDPFNFTHRFRQYHGCSPREYRKRLFAG
;
A
#
# COMPACT_ATOMS: atom_id res chain seq x y z
N MET A 1 12.87 -20.33 24.78
CA MET A 1 13.56 -20.87 23.62
C MET A 1 13.03 -20.13 22.41
N LEU A 2 13.76 -19.09 22.04
CA LEU A 2 13.46 -18.21 20.91
C LEU A 2 14.55 -18.44 19.84
N GLU A 3 14.46 -19.56 19.16
CA GLU A 3 15.25 -19.82 17.95
C GLU A 3 14.26 -20.08 16.83
N ASN A 4 13.94 -19.06 16.05
CA ASN A 4 13.52 -19.13 14.65
C ASN A 4 13.01 -17.78 14.13
N THR A 5 13.79 -16.71 14.32
CA THR A 5 13.47 -15.40 13.70
C THR A 5 14.07 -15.21 12.30
N GLU A 6 14.84 -16.16 11.78
CA GLU A 6 15.49 -16.02 10.45
C GLU A 6 14.71 -16.60 9.27
N ASN A 7 13.60 -17.33 9.51
CA ASN A 7 12.81 -17.97 8.42
C ASN A 7 11.43 -17.33 8.18
N LEU A 8 11.13 -16.17 8.76
CA LEU A 8 9.84 -15.47 8.57
C LEU A 8 9.73 -14.67 7.25
N CYS A 9 10.68 -14.83 6.34
CA CYS A 9 10.73 -14.10 5.05
C CYS A 9 10.22 -14.91 3.83
N GLU A 10 9.60 -16.07 4.01
CA GLU A 10 9.28 -16.96 2.86
C GLU A 10 7.80 -17.13 2.50
N SER A 11 6.85 -16.59 3.27
CA SER A 11 5.46 -16.52 2.80
C SER A 11 4.74 -15.36 3.48
N VAL A 12 4.43 -14.28 2.74
CA VAL A 12 3.51 -13.25 3.22
C VAL A 12 2.06 -13.73 3.00
N THR A 13 1.73 -14.82 3.60
CA THR A 13 0.43 -15.01 4.22
C THR A 13 0.54 -14.22 5.52
N VAL A 14 -0.39 -13.31 5.78
CA VAL A 14 -0.46 -12.66 7.10
C VAL A 14 -0.52 -13.78 8.13
N GLY A 15 0.65 -14.12 8.71
CA GLY A 15 0.78 -15.24 9.63
C GLY A 15 0.10 -14.87 10.93
N PHE A 16 -0.67 -15.77 11.48
CA PHE A 16 -1.16 -15.66 12.85
C PHE A 16 -0.65 -16.85 13.66
N ALA A 17 -0.43 -16.64 14.94
CA ALA A 17 -0.19 -17.69 15.92
C ALA A 17 -1.48 -17.94 16.71
N MET A 18 -1.88 -19.20 16.86
CA MET A 18 -2.90 -19.57 17.83
C MET A 18 -2.29 -19.43 19.23
N VAL A 19 -2.99 -18.74 20.10
CA VAL A 19 -2.57 -18.50 21.48
C VAL A 19 -3.62 -19.04 22.44
N GLN A 20 -3.26 -19.15 23.72
CA GLN A 20 -4.26 -19.43 24.77
C GLN A 20 -5.32 -18.32 24.72
N PRO A 21 -6.63 -18.68 24.75
CA PRO A 21 -7.70 -17.69 24.69
C PRO A 21 -7.53 -16.60 25.76
N LYS A 22 -7.46 -15.33 25.32
CA LYS A 22 -7.45 -14.19 26.22
C LYS A 22 -8.87 -13.90 26.69
N THR A 23 -9.12 -14.01 27.99
CA THR A 23 -10.41 -13.76 28.63
C THR A 23 -10.45 -12.49 29.47
N ASP A 24 -9.29 -12.05 29.90
CA ASP A 24 -9.09 -10.84 30.70
C ASP A 24 -8.81 -9.64 29.77
N TRP A 25 -9.83 -8.83 29.51
CA TRP A 25 -9.75 -7.65 28.69
C TRP A 25 -9.89 -6.37 29.52
N ASN A 26 -9.06 -5.37 29.25
CA ASN A 26 -9.08 -4.08 29.92
C ASN A 26 -9.36 -2.94 28.93
N GLU A 27 -9.85 -1.81 29.44
CA GLU A 27 -9.88 -0.56 28.71
C GLU A 27 -8.56 0.17 28.98
N GLU A 28 -7.61 0.12 28.05
CA GLU A 28 -6.29 0.70 28.25
C GLU A 28 -5.85 1.51 27.02
N VAL A 29 -5.20 2.63 27.28
CA VAL A 29 -4.53 3.48 26.32
C VAL A 29 -3.20 3.90 26.90
N TYR A 30 -2.12 3.46 26.28
CA TYR A 30 -0.77 3.86 26.66
C TYR A 30 0.01 4.37 25.45
N LEU A 31 0.61 5.56 25.59
CA LEU A 31 1.49 6.18 24.60
C LEU A 31 2.75 6.66 25.30
N ALA A 32 3.92 6.25 24.80
CA ALA A 32 5.20 6.81 25.23
C ALA A 32 5.36 8.27 24.74
N GLN A 33 6.23 9.04 25.40
CA GLN A 33 6.44 10.47 25.05
C GLN A 33 6.97 10.68 23.62
N ALA A 34 7.66 9.70 23.05
CA ALA A 34 8.17 9.76 21.69
C ALA A 34 7.09 9.56 20.62
N CYS A 35 5.91 9.02 20.98
CA CYS A 35 4.81 8.83 20.05
C CYS A 35 4.25 10.17 19.55
N LYS A 36 3.96 10.24 18.26
CA LYS A 36 3.33 11.39 17.61
C LYS A 36 2.05 10.95 16.93
N GLU A 37 0.96 11.64 17.22
CA GLU A 37 -0.32 11.41 16.56
C GLU A 37 -0.90 12.70 16.02
N ARG A 38 -1.46 12.65 14.82
CA ARG A 38 -2.18 13.74 14.16
C ARG A 38 -3.62 13.30 14.01
N PHE A 39 -4.51 13.92 14.75
CA PHE A 39 -5.93 13.58 14.76
C PHE A 39 -6.69 14.29 13.65
N LEU A 40 -7.67 13.60 13.09
CA LEU A 40 -8.67 14.11 12.16
C LEU A 40 -10.03 13.94 12.84
N THR A 41 -10.55 15.02 13.43
CA THR A 41 -11.79 14.99 14.21
C THR A 41 -12.94 15.62 13.44
N GLN A 42 -14.18 15.31 13.82
CA GLN A 42 -15.36 15.93 13.21
C GLN A 42 -15.50 17.42 13.54
N SER A 43 -14.90 17.89 14.65
CA SER A 43 -14.86 19.33 15.00
C SER A 43 -13.97 20.12 14.04
N ASP A 44 -12.86 19.55 13.59
CA ASP A 44 -11.94 20.20 12.67
C ASP A 44 -12.33 19.98 11.20
N LEU A 45 -12.95 18.85 10.92
CA LEU A 45 -13.31 18.34 9.59
C LEU A 45 -14.75 17.81 9.60
N PRO A 46 -15.77 18.67 9.56
CA PRO A 46 -17.19 18.25 9.59
C PRO A 46 -17.56 17.25 8.48
N GLU A 47 -16.84 17.29 7.35
CA GLU A 47 -17.02 16.41 6.20
C GLU A 47 -16.79 14.93 6.51
N LEU A 48 -16.07 14.62 7.59
CA LEU A 48 -15.89 13.24 8.09
C LEU A 48 -17.22 12.64 8.54
N ASN A 49 -18.08 13.44 9.17
CA ASN A 49 -19.38 12.99 9.63
C ASN A 49 -20.27 12.53 8.46
N ASP A 50 -20.33 13.34 7.39
CA ASP A 50 -21.09 13.02 6.17
C ASP A 50 -20.57 11.78 5.47
N SER A 51 -19.28 11.52 5.64
CA SER A 51 -18.59 10.37 5.07
C SER A 51 -18.66 9.11 5.94
N GLY A 52 -19.30 9.17 7.14
CA GLY A 52 -19.45 8.03 8.05
C GLY A 52 -18.22 7.72 8.90
N PHE A 53 -17.24 8.61 8.92
CA PHE A 53 -16.10 8.53 9.83
C PHE A 53 -16.45 9.13 11.19
N PHE A 54 -16.08 8.45 12.28
CA PHE A 54 -16.17 9.03 13.63
C PHE A 54 -14.92 9.87 13.91
N MET A 55 -13.76 9.33 13.65
CA MET A 55 -12.45 9.97 13.84
C MET A 55 -11.41 9.20 13.03
N ALA A 56 -10.30 9.83 12.72
CA ALA A 56 -9.14 9.17 12.11
C ALA A 56 -7.86 9.80 12.64
N GLY A 57 -6.72 9.15 12.39
CA GLY A 57 -5.42 9.70 12.77
C GLY A 57 -4.26 9.03 12.05
N LEU A 58 -3.16 9.76 12.02
CA LEU A 58 -1.86 9.31 11.55
C LEU A 58 -0.93 9.21 12.76
N ALA A 59 -0.34 8.05 12.97
CA ALA A 59 0.49 7.75 14.13
C ALA A 59 1.90 7.34 13.71
N GLU A 60 2.88 7.93 14.37
CA GLU A 60 4.31 7.56 14.34
C GLU A 60 4.69 7.18 15.77
N LEU A 61 4.84 5.88 16.02
CA LEU A 61 4.89 5.27 17.34
C LEU A 61 6.28 4.73 17.63
N GLU A 62 6.84 5.19 18.74
CA GLU A 62 8.17 4.81 19.22
C GLU A 62 8.15 4.54 20.73
N GLU A 63 9.10 3.76 21.22
CA GLU A 63 9.32 3.43 22.65
C GLU A 63 8.22 2.62 23.32
N GLY A 64 6.96 2.81 23.00
CA GLY A 64 5.83 2.04 23.52
C GLY A 64 4.49 2.63 23.14
N TYR A 65 3.59 1.77 22.74
CA TYR A 65 2.21 2.11 22.39
C TYR A 65 1.33 0.89 22.61
N GLU A 66 0.19 1.10 23.24
CA GLU A 66 -0.77 0.03 23.52
C GLU A 66 -2.19 0.58 23.56
N ILE A 67 -3.08 -0.11 22.89
CA ILE A 67 -4.53 0.13 22.95
C ILE A 67 -5.21 -1.21 23.21
N GLU A 68 -5.90 -1.34 24.33
CA GLU A 68 -6.76 -2.48 24.63
C GLU A 68 -8.21 -2.02 24.81
N ARG A 69 -9.15 -2.75 24.20
CA ARG A 69 -10.58 -2.46 24.24
C ARG A 69 -11.37 -3.72 24.53
N VAL A 70 -12.34 -3.60 25.42
CA VAL A 70 -13.30 -4.68 25.76
C VAL A 70 -14.45 -4.68 24.75
N VAL A 71 -15.07 -3.53 24.57
CA VAL A 71 -16.18 -3.33 23.62
C VAL A 71 -16.05 -1.96 22.98
N THR A 72 -16.07 -1.90 21.66
CA THR A 72 -16.07 -0.63 20.92
C THR A 72 -17.42 -0.36 20.27
N THR A 73 -17.83 0.89 20.24
CA THR A 73 -19.04 1.34 19.54
C THR A 73 -18.79 1.63 18.06
N ASN A 74 -17.54 1.82 17.66
CA ASN A 74 -17.12 2.07 16.29
C ASN A 74 -16.27 0.92 15.76
N HIS A 75 -16.31 0.69 14.46
CA HIS A 75 -15.34 -0.20 13.82
C HIS A 75 -13.98 0.48 13.81
N THR A 76 -12.92 -0.27 14.12
CA THR A 76 -11.54 0.20 14.08
C THR A 76 -10.82 -0.41 12.88
N ILE A 77 -10.21 0.46 12.07
CA ILE A 77 -9.42 0.07 10.90
C ILE A 77 -8.01 0.59 11.11
N LEU A 78 -6.99 -0.28 10.92
CA LEU A 78 -5.59 0.10 10.97
C LEU A 78 -4.94 -0.21 9.61
N LEU A 79 -4.09 0.69 9.14
CA LEU A 79 -3.28 0.51 7.92
C LEU A 79 -1.82 0.73 8.28
N THR A 80 -1.04 -0.33 8.28
CA THR A 80 0.39 -0.25 8.61
C THR A 80 1.19 0.24 7.41
N GLN A 81 1.88 1.36 7.57
CA GLN A 81 2.75 1.97 6.57
C GLN A 81 4.18 1.46 6.69
N GLU A 82 4.76 1.56 7.87
CA GLU A 82 6.15 1.18 8.18
C GLU A 82 6.23 0.56 9.58
N GLY A 83 7.30 -0.20 9.84
CA GLY A 83 7.50 -0.81 11.15
C GLY A 83 6.59 -2.00 11.40
N MET A 84 6.24 -2.24 12.68
CA MET A 84 5.49 -3.44 13.04
C MET A 84 4.67 -3.25 14.32
N GLY A 85 3.39 -3.59 14.25
CA GLY A 85 2.51 -3.76 15.41
C GLY A 85 2.25 -5.22 15.73
N LEU A 86 1.73 -5.49 16.91
CA LEU A 86 1.20 -6.79 17.34
C LEU A 86 -0.28 -6.62 17.69
N LEU A 87 -1.14 -7.39 17.02
CA LEU A 87 -2.57 -7.47 17.33
C LEU A 87 -2.85 -8.76 18.09
N THR A 88 -3.50 -8.65 19.23
CA THR A 88 -4.03 -9.78 20.03
C THR A 88 -5.54 -9.78 19.93
N LEU A 89 -6.10 -10.88 19.47
CA LEU A 89 -7.52 -11.22 19.48
C LEU A 89 -7.78 -12.31 20.52
N THR A 90 -9.01 -12.75 20.66
CA THR A 90 -9.40 -13.73 21.68
C THR A 90 -8.59 -15.04 21.59
N ASP A 91 -8.35 -15.56 20.39
CA ASP A 91 -7.77 -16.88 20.15
C ASP A 91 -6.50 -16.86 19.28
N ARG A 92 -6.06 -15.67 18.84
CA ARG A 92 -4.96 -15.54 17.89
C ARG A 92 -4.24 -14.22 18.00
N GLN A 93 -2.99 -14.19 17.51
CA GLN A 93 -2.18 -12.98 17.38
C GLN A 93 -1.68 -12.80 15.95
N TYR A 94 -1.57 -11.55 15.51
CA TYR A 94 -1.04 -11.17 14.21
C TYR A 94 0.06 -10.14 14.35
N TYR A 95 1.14 -10.30 13.59
CA TYR A 95 2.06 -9.20 13.35
C TYR A 95 1.49 -8.31 12.24
N LEU A 96 1.32 -7.03 12.54
CA LEU A 96 0.83 -6.02 11.62
C LEU A 96 2.03 -5.44 10.86
N LEU A 97 2.32 -6.04 9.70
CA LEU A 97 3.45 -5.70 8.85
C LEU A 97 3.11 -4.55 7.89
N PRO A 98 4.10 -3.90 7.25
CA PRO A 98 3.84 -2.92 6.20
C PRO A 98 2.92 -3.46 5.11
N ASN A 99 2.07 -2.58 4.56
CA ASN A 99 1.04 -2.92 3.58
C ASN A 99 -0.01 -3.92 4.10
N THR A 100 -0.37 -3.84 5.39
CA THR A 100 -1.50 -4.59 5.95
C THR A 100 -2.66 -3.68 6.32
N LEU A 101 -3.87 -4.17 6.03
CA LEU A 101 -5.15 -3.65 6.50
C LEU A 101 -5.64 -4.56 7.63
N THR A 102 -5.93 -3.96 8.77
CA THR A 102 -6.54 -4.62 9.92
C THR A 102 -7.96 -4.12 10.08
N VAL A 103 -8.93 -5.02 10.13
CA VAL A 103 -10.34 -4.72 10.31
C VAL A 103 -10.82 -5.30 11.64
N LEU A 104 -11.30 -4.43 12.53
CA LEU A 104 -11.81 -4.76 13.85
C LEU A 104 -13.24 -4.22 13.98
N PRO A 105 -14.26 -5.05 13.69
CA PRO A 105 -15.67 -4.66 13.83
C PRO A 105 -16.01 -4.26 15.26
N ALA A 106 -16.95 -3.34 15.42
CA ALA A 106 -17.49 -2.94 16.71
C ALA A 106 -18.05 -4.15 17.48
N GLY A 107 -18.01 -4.07 18.81
CA GLY A 107 -18.58 -5.08 19.71
C GLY A 107 -17.66 -6.24 20.05
N LEU A 108 -16.46 -6.30 19.51
CA LEU A 108 -15.49 -7.37 19.78
C LEU A 108 -14.23 -6.82 20.46
N PRO A 109 -13.65 -7.55 21.44
CA PRO A 109 -12.45 -7.12 22.12
C PRO A 109 -11.22 -7.26 21.22
N PHE A 110 -10.24 -6.40 21.45
CA PHE A 110 -8.92 -6.47 20.82
C PHE A 110 -7.88 -5.71 21.63
N ARG A 111 -6.62 -6.06 21.42
CA ARG A 111 -5.47 -5.29 21.85
C ARG A 111 -4.48 -5.17 20.69
N PHE A 112 -3.95 -3.99 20.47
CA PHE A 112 -2.81 -3.82 19.59
C PHE A 112 -1.74 -2.94 20.24
N GLU A 113 -0.50 -3.27 19.94
CA GLU A 113 0.66 -2.65 20.57
C GLU A 113 1.84 -2.53 19.60
N LEU A 114 2.80 -1.69 19.95
CA LEU A 114 4.07 -1.60 19.24
C LEU A 114 4.88 -2.89 19.46
N ALA A 115 5.14 -3.66 18.40
CA ALA A 115 5.81 -4.95 18.49
C ALA A 115 7.35 -4.84 18.66
N ASP A 116 7.99 -3.84 18.06
CA ASP A 116 9.43 -3.63 18.12
C ASP A 116 9.76 -2.16 18.42
N LYS A 117 10.16 -1.90 19.65
CA LYS A 117 10.52 -0.54 20.12
C LYS A 117 11.67 0.11 19.36
N LYS A 118 12.54 -0.68 18.69
CA LYS A 118 13.67 -0.16 17.93
C LYS A 118 13.29 0.27 16.50
N LYS A 119 12.30 -0.36 15.93
CA LYS A 119 11.85 -0.10 14.54
C LYS A 119 10.71 0.89 14.45
N GLY A 120 10.03 1.15 15.56
CA GLY A 120 8.84 1.96 15.59
C GLY A 120 7.66 1.33 14.81
N TRP A 121 6.57 2.06 14.72
CA TRP A 121 5.40 1.66 13.94
C TRP A 121 4.67 2.90 13.41
N LYS A 122 4.57 3.01 12.10
CA LYS A 122 3.88 4.09 11.42
C LYS A 122 2.61 3.55 10.81
N MET A 123 1.48 4.09 11.23
CA MET A 123 0.17 3.61 10.80
C MET A 123 -0.85 4.74 10.66
N ALA A 124 -1.82 4.53 9.78
CA ALA A 124 -3.08 5.25 9.78
C ALA A 124 -4.13 4.43 10.50
N TRP A 125 -4.95 5.09 11.31
CA TRP A 125 -6.09 4.46 11.95
C TRP A 125 -7.38 5.24 11.68
N VAL A 126 -8.49 4.53 11.57
CA VAL A 126 -9.79 5.10 11.24
C VAL A 126 -10.86 4.44 12.09
N LEU A 127 -11.69 5.25 12.75
CA LEU A 127 -12.88 4.82 13.46
C LEU A 127 -14.11 5.10 12.60
N LEU A 128 -14.84 4.05 12.25
CA LEU A 128 -16.01 4.11 11.39
C LEU A 128 -17.29 3.95 12.20
N LYS A 129 -18.27 4.81 11.98
CA LYS A 129 -19.60 4.67 12.59
C LYS A 129 -20.28 3.41 12.03
N PRO A 130 -20.85 2.53 12.86
CA PRO A 130 -21.66 1.43 12.35
C PRO A 130 -22.78 1.92 11.44
N GLY A 131 -22.94 1.25 10.28
CA GLY A 131 -23.93 1.60 9.29
C GLY A 131 -23.79 0.78 8.01
N GLU A 132 -24.81 0.80 7.17
CA GLU A 132 -24.87 0.01 5.92
C GLU A 132 -23.69 0.27 4.99
N LYS A 133 -23.20 1.51 4.96
CA LYS A 133 -22.07 1.92 4.14
C LYS A 133 -20.82 1.05 4.33
N TRP A 134 -20.55 0.65 5.58
CA TRP A 134 -19.33 -0.08 5.94
C TRP A 134 -19.51 -1.59 6.08
N LEU A 135 -20.77 -2.10 5.91
CA LEU A 135 -21.04 -3.55 5.95
C LEU A 135 -20.11 -4.37 5.04
N PRO A 136 -19.84 -3.96 3.78
CA PRO A 136 -18.91 -4.73 2.92
C PRO A 136 -17.51 -4.85 3.50
N LEU A 137 -17.04 -3.83 4.23
CA LEU A 137 -15.71 -3.83 4.83
C LEU A 137 -15.64 -4.72 6.08
N VAL A 138 -16.70 -4.79 6.89
CA VAL A 138 -16.68 -5.43 8.21
C VAL A 138 -17.35 -6.80 8.26
N ALA A 139 -18.06 -7.21 7.20
CA ALA A 139 -18.85 -8.44 7.17
C ALA A 139 -18.07 -9.73 7.48
N ASN A 140 -16.78 -9.76 7.16
CA ASN A 140 -15.93 -10.93 7.36
C ASN A 140 -15.28 -10.99 8.76
N GLY A 141 -15.71 -10.15 9.70
CA GLY A 141 -15.22 -10.15 11.09
C GLY A 141 -13.81 -9.56 11.25
N GLN A 142 -13.20 -9.88 12.41
CA GLN A 142 -11.83 -9.45 12.74
C GLN A 142 -10.83 -10.16 11.83
N ARG A 143 -9.99 -9.38 11.13
CA ARG A 143 -9.01 -9.92 10.21
C ARG A 143 -7.85 -8.96 9.94
N VAL A 144 -6.77 -9.53 9.45
CA VAL A 144 -5.63 -8.80 8.89
C VAL A 144 -5.38 -9.32 7.50
N GLU A 145 -5.27 -8.44 6.53
CA GLU A 145 -5.05 -8.78 5.13
C GLU A 145 -4.04 -7.84 4.46
N HIS A 146 -3.36 -8.32 3.44
CA HIS A 146 -2.46 -7.48 2.67
C HIS A 146 -3.26 -6.51 1.78
N THR A 147 -2.81 -5.25 1.72
CA THR A 147 -3.43 -4.21 0.91
C THR A 147 -2.39 -3.28 0.27
N PRO A 148 -2.57 -2.86 -0.98
CA PRO A 148 -1.68 -1.89 -1.61
C PRO A 148 -2.04 -0.43 -1.30
N ILE A 149 -3.12 -0.16 -0.55
CA ILE A 149 -3.65 1.20 -0.38
C ILE A 149 -3.06 1.97 0.80
N CYS A 150 -2.14 1.38 1.59
CA CYS A 150 -1.62 2.02 2.81
C CYS A 150 -1.00 3.39 2.51
N GLU A 151 -0.19 3.50 1.45
CA GLU A 151 0.43 4.76 1.03
C GLU A 151 -0.61 5.79 0.58
N GLN A 152 -1.60 5.38 -0.23
CA GLN A 152 -2.66 6.28 -0.68
C GLN A 152 -3.47 6.82 0.49
N VAL A 153 -3.86 5.95 1.44
CA VAL A 153 -4.59 6.37 2.64
C VAL A 153 -3.77 7.32 3.49
N TRP A 154 -2.50 7.00 3.73
CA TRP A 154 -1.58 7.89 4.45
C TRP A 154 -1.50 9.27 3.78
N SER A 155 -1.29 9.31 2.48
CA SER A 155 -1.19 10.54 1.70
C SER A 155 -2.48 11.37 1.72
N VAL A 156 -3.64 10.74 1.50
CA VAL A 156 -4.95 11.42 1.55
C VAL A 156 -5.24 11.97 2.94
N MET A 157 -4.92 11.22 4.00
CA MET A 157 -5.09 11.69 5.37
C MET A 157 -4.15 12.84 5.74
N ASN A 158 -2.92 12.87 5.21
CA ASN A 158 -2.02 14.01 5.34
C ASN A 158 -2.59 15.26 4.65
N LEU A 159 -3.09 15.11 3.43
CA LEU A 159 -3.73 16.21 2.69
C LEU A 159 -4.97 16.72 3.45
N LEU A 160 -5.78 15.82 3.99
CA LEU A 160 -6.96 16.18 4.77
C LEU A 160 -6.57 16.92 6.05
N HIS A 161 -5.53 16.49 6.75
CA HIS A 161 -4.99 17.17 7.93
C HIS A 161 -4.45 18.57 7.58
N SER A 162 -3.79 18.74 6.44
CA SER A 162 -3.29 20.06 6.01
C SER A 162 -4.40 21.04 5.64
N GLU A 163 -5.61 20.57 5.36
CA GLU A 163 -6.79 21.41 5.09
C GLU A 163 -7.65 21.69 6.34
N ILE A 164 -7.18 21.36 7.55
CA ILE A 164 -7.82 21.82 8.79
C ILE A 164 -7.78 23.36 8.81
N GLY A 165 -8.97 23.99 8.93
CA GLY A 165 -9.11 25.45 8.77
C GLY A 165 -9.01 25.96 7.32
N GLY A 166 -8.76 25.08 6.34
CA GLY A 166 -8.64 25.41 4.92
C GLY A 166 -9.97 25.35 4.16
N ARG A 167 -9.90 24.95 2.88
CA ARG A 167 -11.03 25.02 1.94
C ARG A 167 -11.97 23.82 2.07
N ALA A 168 -13.25 24.06 2.34
CA ALA A 168 -14.27 23.02 2.48
C ALA A 168 -14.39 22.10 1.25
N SER A 169 -14.17 22.64 0.03
CA SER A 169 -14.21 21.84 -1.21
C SER A 169 -13.11 20.77 -1.26
N TYR A 170 -11.90 21.09 -0.78
CA TYR A 170 -10.79 20.13 -0.74
C TYR A 170 -11.00 19.12 0.40
N ARG A 171 -11.47 19.55 1.57
CA ARG A 171 -11.81 18.63 2.66
C ARG A 171 -12.85 17.61 2.23
N LYS A 172 -13.91 18.06 1.53
CA LYS A 172 -14.94 17.18 0.97
C LYS A 172 -14.38 16.20 -0.06
N LEU A 173 -13.50 16.67 -0.94
CA LEU A 173 -12.83 15.83 -1.93
C LEU A 173 -11.99 14.73 -1.27
N PHE A 174 -11.14 15.10 -0.30
CA PHE A 174 -10.26 14.14 0.37
C PHE A 174 -11.02 13.18 1.28
N ALA A 175 -12.07 13.63 1.99
CA ALA A 175 -12.92 12.74 2.77
C ALA A 175 -13.68 11.73 1.88
N SER A 176 -14.14 12.17 0.70
CA SER A 176 -14.75 11.29 -0.30
C SER A 176 -13.74 10.26 -0.85
N GLU A 177 -12.51 10.70 -1.16
CA GLU A 177 -11.46 9.81 -1.64
C GLU A 177 -11.04 8.78 -0.57
N LEU A 178 -10.91 9.21 0.69
CA LEU A 178 -10.66 8.29 1.81
C LEU A 178 -11.77 7.23 1.91
N SER A 179 -13.04 7.63 1.78
CA SER A 179 -14.17 6.69 1.73
C SER A 179 -14.06 5.71 0.57
N ARG A 180 -13.69 6.20 -0.61
CA ARG A 180 -13.54 5.38 -1.82
C ARG A 180 -12.44 4.33 -1.65
N LEU A 181 -11.29 4.72 -1.08
CA LEU A 181 -10.19 3.82 -0.78
C LEU A 181 -10.60 2.73 0.21
N MET A 182 -11.30 3.09 1.30
CA MET A 182 -11.79 2.13 2.29
C MET A 182 -12.79 1.12 1.69
N LEU A 183 -13.76 1.59 0.91
CA LEU A 183 -14.75 0.72 0.27
C LEU A 183 -14.16 -0.07 -0.90
N GLY A 184 -13.20 0.50 -1.61
CA GLY A 184 -12.46 -0.20 -2.67
C GLY A 184 -11.71 -1.42 -2.14
N SER A 185 -11.16 -1.35 -0.94
CA SER A 185 -10.52 -2.50 -0.30
C SER A 185 -11.51 -3.64 0.03
N ALA A 186 -12.76 -3.30 0.33
CA ALA A 186 -13.81 -4.30 0.60
C ALA A 186 -14.31 -5.01 -0.67
N ASN A 187 -14.30 -4.31 -1.79
CA ASN A 187 -14.74 -4.83 -3.09
C ASN A 187 -13.60 -5.46 -3.91
N LEU A 188 -12.37 -5.35 -3.44
CA LEU A 188 -11.21 -5.96 -4.06
C LEU A 188 -11.17 -7.46 -3.74
N ALA A 189 -12.08 -8.20 -4.38
CA ALA A 189 -11.91 -9.61 -4.67
C ALA A 189 -11.60 -9.88 -6.16
N PRO A 190 -10.61 -9.24 -6.79
CA PRO A 190 -9.75 -9.91 -7.72
C PRO A 190 -8.78 -10.71 -6.85
N SER A 191 -8.37 -11.89 -7.27
CA SER A 191 -7.43 -12.70 -6.49
C SER A 191 -6.29 -11.80 -5.95
N ASN A 192 -5.92 -11.91 -4.66
CA ASN A 192 -4.81 -11.16 -4.04
C ASN A 192 -3.53 -11.12 -4.90
N SER A 193 -3.36 -12.08 -5.80
CA SER A 193 -2.26 -12.19 -6.74
C SER A 193 -2.31 -11.14 -7.88
N VAL A 194 -3.48 -10.77 -8.39
CA VAL A 194 -3.61 -9.76 -9.45
C VAL A 194 -3.21 -8.39 -8.92
N LEU A 195 -3.69 -8.04 -7.72
CA LEU A 195 -3.35 -6.76 -7.07
C LEU A 195 -1.87 -6.67 -6.73
N ARG A 196 -1.27 -7.76 -6.20
CA ARG A 196 0.18 -7.80 -5.96
C ARG A 196 0.98 -7.58 -7.24
N VAL A 197 0.57 -8.22 -8.33
CA VAL A 197 1.22 -8.02 -9.63
C VAL A 197 1.10 -6.57 -10.08
N GLN A 198 -0.06 -5.95 -9.98
CA GLN A 198 -0.25 -4.54 -10.35
C GLN A 198 0.60 -3.61 -9.48
N SER A 199 0.62 -3.82 -8.15
CA SER A 199 1.46 -3.04 -7.23
C SER A 199 2.95 -3.14 -7.59
N VAL A 200 3.47 -4.35 -7.77
CA VAL A 200 4.88 -4.56 -8.14
C VAL A 200 5.20 -3.93 -9.50
N PHE A 201 4.27 -3.93 -10.46
CA PHE A 201 4.49 -3.25 -11.74
C PHE A 201 4.48 -1.73 -11.64
N ASN A 202 3.69 -1.14 -10.74
CA ASN A 202 3.77 0.30 -10.42
C ASN A 202 5.15 0.66 -9.83
N ASP A 203 5.69 -0.18 -8.92
CA ASP A 203 7.04 0.02 -8.38
C ASP A 203 8.10 -0.09 -9.47
N ILE A 204 7.97 -1.05 -10.39
CA ILE A 204 8.85 -1.22 -11.55
C ILE A 204 8.87 0.05 -12.43
N GLU A 205 7.72 0.70 -12.66
CA GLU A 205 7.65 1.94 -13.45
C GLU A 205 8.50 3.07 -12.85
N SER A 206 8.59 3.15 -11.53
CA SER A 206 9.45 4.11 -10.84
C SER A 206 10.94 3.75 -10.88
N GLN A 207 11.28 2.47 -11.13
CA GLN A 207 12.61 1.90 -11.02
C GLN A 207 13.06 1.15 -12.30
N LEU A 208 12.69 1.63 -13.48
CA LEU A 208 12.99 1.00 -14.78
C LEU A 208 14.50 0.83 -15.06
N HIS A 209 15.34 1.59 -14.37
CA HIS A 209 16.81 1.50 -14.48
C HIS A 209 17.38 0.23 -13.84
N LEU A 210 16.64 -0.45 -12.97
CA LEU A 210 17.10 -1.67 -12.33
C LEU A 210 17.04 -2.88 -13.28
N ASN A 211 17.86 -3.89 -13.00
CA ASN A 211 17.87 -5.14 -13.76
C ASN A 211 16.74 -6.08 -13.33
N TRP A 212 15.55 -5.79 -13.80
CA TRP A 212 14.36 -6.63 -13.54
C TRP A 212 14.40 -7.92 -14.32
N THR A 213 14.29 -9.04 -13.61
CA THR A 213 14.16 -10.38 -14.21
C THR A 213 12.77 -10.95 -13.93
N VAL A 214 12.24 -11.78 -14.81
CA VAL A 214 10.93 -12.44 -14.62
C VAL A 214 10.89 -13.20 -13.29
N LYS A 215 11.99 -13.90 -12.96
CA LYS A 215 12.13 -14.63 -11.69
C LYS A 215 12.12 -13.68 -10.47
N GLY A 216 12.81 -12.54 -10.57
CA GLY A 216 12.82 -11.52 -9.51
C GLY A 216 11.44 -10.91 -9.28
N ILE A 217 10.73 -10.56 -10.36
CA ILE A 217 9.36 -10.03 -10.30
C ILE A 217 8.40 -11.08 -9.70
N ALA A 218 8.47 -12.32 -10.14
CA ALA A 218 7.66 -13.42 -9.61
C ALA A 218 7.87 -13.59 -8.10
N LYS A 219 9.13 -13.51 -7.63
CA LYS A 219 9.48 -13.59 -6.20
C LYS A 219 8.84 -12.42 -5.41
N GLN A 220 8.89 -11.20 -5.93
CA GLN A 220 8.25 -10.04 -5.27
C GLN A 220 6.72 -10.14 -5.24
N CYS A 221 6.12 -10.76 -6.25
CA CYS A 221 4.68 -11.03 -6.28
C CYS A 221 4.29 -12.27 -5.44
N PHE A 222 5.24 -13.01 -4.88
CA PHE A 222 5.00 -14.30 -4.19
C PHE A 222 4.28 -15.32 -5.10
N LEU A 223 4.74 -15.42 -6.35
CA LEU A 223 4.16 -16.27 -7.38
C LEU A 223 5.26 -17.12 -8.05
N SER A 224 4.85 -18.24 -8.65
CA SER A 224 5.70 -18.89 -9.64
C SER A 224 5.77 -18.03 -10.92
N THR A 225 6.80 -18.27 -11.74
CA THR A 225 6.94 -17.57 -13.03
C THR A 225 5.78 -17.85 -13.98
N GLU A 226 5.20 -19.05 -13.92
CA GLU A 226 4.04 -19.47 -14.71
C GLU A 226 2.78 -18.72 -14.26
N GLN A 227 2.56 -18.62 -12.93
CA GLN A 227 1.44 -17.87 -12.37
C GLN A 227 1.53 -16.38 -12.73
N LEU A 228 2.73 -15.78 -12.57
CA LEU A 228 2.97 -14.39 -12.96
C LEU A 228 2.66 -14.18 -14.46
N ASN A 229 3.22 -15.00 -15.35
CA ASN A 229 2.98 -14.87 -16.79
C ASN A 229 1.49 -15.05 -17.15
N ARG A 230 0.77 -15.94 -16.48
CA ARG A 230 -0.66 -16.12 -16.69
C ARG A 230 -1.43 -14.85 -16.33
N ILE A 231 -1.13 -14.23 -15.18
CA ILE A 231 -1.79 -12.99 -14.73
C ILE A 231 -1.43 -11.83 -15.66
N ILE A 232 -0.16 -11.65 -16.04
CA ILE A 232 0.27 -10.62 -16.97
C ILE A 232 -0.39 -10.79 -18.34
N LYS A 233 -0.49 -12.01 -18.83
CA LYS A 233 -1.19 -12.30 -20.10
C LYS A 233 -2.69 -11.96 -20.02
N GLN A 234 -3.31 -12.19 -18.87
CA GLN A 234 -4.71 -11.83 -18.63
C GLN A 234 -4.91 -10.31 -18.56
N LEU A 235 -4.00 -9.58 -17.90
CA LEU A 235 -4.11 -8.13 -17.70
C LEU A 235 -3.67 -7.30 -18.92
N TYR A 236 -2.58 -7.72 -19.58
CA TYR A 236 -1.89 -6.90 -20.58
C TYR A 236 -1.74 -7.59 -21.94
N HIS A 237 -2.27 -8.80 -22.12
CA HIS A 237 -2.24 -9.61 -23.34
C HIS A 237 -0.82 -9.89 -23.90
N CYS A 238 0.19 -9.86 -23.01
CA CYS A 238 1.59 -10.09 -23.36
C CYS A 238 2.33 -10.90 -22.29
N SER A 239 3.57 -11.31 -22.53
CA SER A 239 4.40 -11.94 -21.51
C SER A 239 4.96 -10.90 -20.52
N THR A 240 5.41 -11.35 -19.34
CA THR A 240 6.05 -10.48 -18.33
C THR A 240 7.24 -9.71 -18.91
N GLN A 241 8.08 -10.38 -19.71
CA GLN A 241 9.24 -9.75 -20.35
C GLN A 241 8.81 -8.71 -21.40
N GLN A 242 7.78 -9.01 -22.19
CA GLN A 242 7.23 -8.05 -23.15
C GLN A 242 6.65 -6.81 -22.45
N ARG A 243 5.91 -6.99 -21.34
CA ARG A 243 5.38 -5.85 -20.56
C ARG A 243 6.49 -4.96 -20.01
N LEU A 244 7.57 -5.55 -19.50
CA LEU A 244 8.73 -4.79 -19.03
C LEU A 244 9.40 -3.96 -20.17
N ILE A 245 9.50 -4.55 -21.37
CA ILE A 245 10.01 -3.84 -22.55
C ILE A 245 9.05 -2.70 -22.94
N GLN A 246 7.74 -2.96 -22.96
CA GLN A 246 6.74 -1.93 -23.26
C GLN A 246 6.86 -0.73 -22.32
N LEU A 247 6.89 -0.94 -21.01
CA LEU A 247 7.05 0.12 -20.01
C LEU A 247 8.31 0.97 -20.26
N ARG A 248 9.43 0.32 -20.59
CA ARG A 248 10.67 1.01 -20.94
C ARG A 248 10.54 1.82 -22.22
N MET A 249 9.86 1.30 -23.25
CA MET A 249 9.66 1.99 -24.53
C MET A 249 8.66 3.15 -24.42
N GLU A 250 7.59 2.97 -23.66
CA GLU A 250 6.63 4.03 -23.32
C GLU A 250 7.36 5.17 -22.60
N LYS A 251 8.13 4.86 -21.56
CA LYS A 251 8.91 5.86 -20.81
C LYS A 251 10.03 6.50 -21.64
N ALA A 252 10.58 5.78 -22.61
CA ALA A 252 11.57 6.34 -23.53
C ALA A 252 11.02 7.53 -24.31
N VAL A 253 9.77 7.46 -24.75
CA VAL A 253 9.10 8.56 -25.47
C VAL A 253 9.07 9.82 -24.62
N ASP A 254 8.67 9.72 -23.34
CA ASP A 254 8.67 10.85 -22.41
C ASP A 254 10.07 11.48 -22.29
N LEU A 255 11.09 10.62 -22.10
CA LEU A 255 12.46 11.07 -21.93
C LEU A 255 13.08 11.69 -23.20
N LEU A 256 12.61 11.29 -24.38
CA LEU A 256 13.06 11.86 -25.64
C LEU A 256 12.59 13.31 -25.88
N HIS A 257 11.58 13.79 -25.16
CA HIS A 257 11.18 15.20 -25.17
C HIS A 257 12.24 16.14 -24.55
N TYR A 258 13.13 15.60 -23.71
CA TYR A 258 14.24 16.39 -23.15
C TYR A 258 15.40 16.44 -24.14
N GLN A 259 15.53 17.55 -24.85
CA GLN A 259 16.55 17.73 -25.94
C GLN A 259 17.97 17.61 -25.41
N GLU A 260 18.20 18.03 -24.18
CA GLU A 260 19.52 18.02 -23.52
C GLU A 260 20.01 16.60 -23.18
N TRP A 261 19.11 15.63 -23.12
CA TRP A 261 19.48 14.26 -22.84
C TRP A 261 19.99 13.54 -24.08
N THR A 262 21.18 13.00 -24.02
CA THR A 262 21.70 12.13 -25.08
C THR A 262 20.92 10.82 -25.14
N ILE A 263 20.94 10.14 -26.29
CA ILE A 263 20.32 8.81 -26.42
C ILE A 263 20.93 7.81 -25.45
N GLY A 264 22.23 7.93 -25.15
CA GLY A 264 22.91 7.13 -24.16
C GLY A 264 22.38 7.36 -22.73
N MET A 265 22.11 8.62 -22.35
CA MET A 265 21.50 8.95 -21.04
C MET A 265 20.10 8.37 -20.91
N VAL A 266 19.27 8.47 -21.96
CA VAL A 266 17.94 7.86 -22.01
C VAL A 266 18.05 6.33 -21.84
N ALA A 267 18.94 5.68 -22.59
CA ALA A 267 19.18 4.24 -22.50
C ALA A 267 19.56 3.82 -21.07
N GLN A 268 20.52 4.51 -20.47
CA GLN A 268 21.00 4.25 -19.11
C GLN A 268 19.87 4.42 -18.06
N ARG A 269 19.07 5.48 -18.20
CA ARG A 269 17.93 5.74 -17.29
C ARG A 269 16.86 4.66 -17.35
N LEU A 270 16.77 3.95 -18.47
CA LEU A 270 15.85 2.84 -18.69
C LEU A 270 16.48 1.45 -18.41
N GLY A 271 17.69 1.40 -17.85
CA GLY A 271 18.36 0.16 -17.48
C GLY A 271 19.04 -0.59 -18.62
N TYR A 272 19.32 0.08 -19.74
CA TYR A 272 20.13 -0.48 -20.81
C TYR A 272 21.61 -0.14 -20.60
N GLN A 273 22.43 -1.14 -20.39
CA GLN A 273 23.89 -0.96 -20.27
C GLN A 273 24.50 -0.55 -21.60
N ASP A 274 23.94 -1.06 -22.72
CA ASP A 274 24.39 -0.75 -24.07
C ASP A 274 23.32 0.07 -24.80
N PRO A 275 23.65 1.31 -25.23
CA PRO A 275 22.76 2.14 -26.02
C PRO A 275 22.36 1.57 -27.39
N PHE A 276 23.16 0.67 -27.95
CA PHE A 276 22.80 -0.01 -29.20
C PHE A 276 21.64 -0.97 -28.99
N ASN A 277 21.65 -1.73 -27.90
CA ASN A 277 20.54 -2.60 -27.53
C ASN A 277 19.25 -1.79 -27.31
N PHE A 278 19.33 -0.65 -26.66
CA PHE A 278 18.19 0.27 -26.53
C PHE A 278 17.69 0.73 -27.89
N THR A 279 18.58 1.23 -28.76
CA THR A 279 18.24 1.74 -30.10
C THR A 279 17.56 0.66 -30.94
N HIS A 280 18.09 -0.56 -30.91
CA HIS A 280 17.51 -1.69 -31.62
C HIS A 280 16.09 -2.02 -31.11
N ARG A 281 15.89 -2.09 -29.78
CA ARG A 281 14.59 -2.36 -29.14
C ARG A 281 13.59 -1.24 -29.42
N PHE A 282 14.02 0.02 -29.32
CA PHE A 282 13.18 1.17 -29.61
C PHE A 282 12.70 1.17 -31.07
N ARG A 283 13.62 0.90 -32.02
CA ARG A 283 13.25 0.78 -33.44
C ARG A 283 12.28 -0.35 -33.71
N GLN A 284 12.48 -1.49 -33.04
CA GLN A 284 11.57 -2.66 -33.15
C GLN A 284 10.17 -2.32 -32.65
N TYR A 285 10.05 -1.48 -31.61
CA TYR A 285 8.78 -1.13 -30.97
C TYR A 285 8.07 0.03 -31.67
N HIS A 286 8.80 1.09 -32.05
CA HIS A 286 8.25 2.34 -32.61
C HIS A 286 8.45 2.48 -34.14
N GLY A 287 9.08 1.54 -34.80
CA GLY A 287 9.30 1.56 -36.25
C GLY A 287 10.41 2.49 -36.74
N CYS A 288 11.00 3.33 -35.85
CA CYS A 288 12.07 4.27 -36.21
C CYS A 288 13.09 4.36 -35.05
N SER A 289 14.29 4.90 -35.34
CA SER A 289 15.31 5.08 -34.32
C SER A 289 14.93 6.18 -33.29
N PRO A 290 15.47 6.17 -32.07
CA PRO A 290 15.24 7.22 -31.07
C PRO A 290 15.62 8.63 -31.58
N ARG A 291 16.66 8.72 -32.40
CA ARG A 291 17.07 10.00 -33.02
C ARG A 291 16.05 10.51 -34.04
N GLU A 292 15.57 9.62 -34.90
CA GLU A 292 14.52 9.95 -35.88
C GLU A 292 13.21 10.31 -35.19
N TYR A 293 12.84 9.57 -34.13
CA TYR A 293 11.66 9.86 -33.32
C TYR A 293 11.75 11.26 -32.72
N ARG A 294 12.87 11.58 -32.06
CA ARG A 294 13.13 12.92 -31.47
C ARG A 294 13.07 14.01 -32.54
N LYS A 295 13.69 13.79 -33.70
CA LYS A 295 13.64 14.77 -34.80
C LYS A 295 12.20 15.08 -35.25
N ARG A 296 11.33 14.07 -35.30
CA ARG A 296 9.90 14.25 -35.62
C ARG A 296 9.14 15.00 -34.54
N LEU A 297 9.44 14.77 -33.24
CA LEU A 297 8.81 15.50 -32.15
C LEU A 297 9.03 17.02 -32.20
N PHE A 298 10.16 17.46 -32.76
CA PHE A 298 10.54 18.88 -32.81
C PHE A 298 10.54 19.45 -34.21
N ALA A 299 10.09 18.72 -35.23
CA ALA A 299 9.97 19.17 -36.60
C ALA A 299 8.57 19.73 -36.94
N GLY A 300 7.63 19.70 -36.01
CA GLY A 300 6.32 20.33 -36.04
C GLY A 300 6.29 21.49 -35.11
#